data_d7f0ffcdb3f8971e8a2a9a3fd4baa7a6
#
_entry.id   d7f0ffcdb3f8971e8a2a9a3fd4baa7a6
#
_cell.length_a   1.000
_cell.length_b   1.000
_cell.length_c   1.000
_cell.angle_alpha   90.00
_cell.angle_beta   90.00
_cell.angle_gamma   90.00
#
_symmetry.space_group_name_H-M   'P 1'
#
loop_
_entity.id
_entity.type
_entity.pdbx_description
1 polymer ?
#
loop_
_entity_poly.entity_id
_entity_poly.type
_entity_poly.pdbx_seq_one_letter_code
_entity_poly.pdbx_strand_id
1 'polypeptide(L)'
;MVFIRRREAMAAGAAAAAMALARQATGQTIPKADVAAPKLDPEKGASLRILRPARFVEPDEVIFRANTAKFAKESGIDVRVDFVGWEDLRQQAAVSANTGAGPDIILGWAEDPHVYADKVSELTDVAEYLGKKYGGWMFLGEKYGKKAGTNNWIGLPFGGSTGPIVYRKSAVKEAGFDTVPSGHADFLKLCQGLKKNNKPAGFALGNAVGDGNGFANWLIWSHGG
;
A
#
# COMPACT_ATOMS: atom_id res chain seq x y z
N MET A 1 -50.33 9.37 -3.36
CA MET A 1 -49.63 9.33 -2.09
C MET A 1 -48.70 8.13 -2.11
N VAL A 2 -47.40 8.35 -2.34
CA VAL A 2 -46.42 7.26 -2.51
C VAL A 2 -45.84 6.95 -1.12
N PHE A 3 -46.12 5.76 -0.58
CA PHE A 3 -45.54 5.31 0.68
C PHE A 3 -44.13 4.74 0.42
N ILE A 4 -43.12 5.50 0.76
CA ILE A 4 -41.72 5.01 0.78
C ILE A 4 -41.54 4.08 1.99
N ARG A 5 -41.20 2.81 1.77
CA ARG A 5 -40.96 1.86 2.86
C ARG A 5 -39.73 2.29 3.67
N ARG A 6 -39.82 2.15 4.99
CA ARG A 6 -38.77 2.59 5.95
C ARG A 6 -37.35 2.08 5.60
N ARG A 7 -37.25 0.90 4.96
CA ARG A 7 -35.99 0.33 4.46
C ARG A 7 -35.43 1.09 3.24
N GLU A 8 -36.29 1.56 2.37
CA GLU A 8 -35.89 2.32 1.17
C GLU A 8 -35.45 3.74 1.53
N ALA A 9 -36.10 4.36 2.53
CA ALA A 9 -35.68 5.66 3.06
C ALA A 9 -34.30 5.57 3.79
N MET A 10 -34.02 4.46 4.51
CA MET A 10 -32.72 4.24 5.16
C MET A 10 -31.62 3.94 4.11
N ALA A 11 -31.93 3.20 3.05
CA ALA A 11 -30.99 2.95 1.96
C ALA A 11 -30.66 4.22 1.17
N ALA A 12 -31.66 5.07 0.89
CA ALA A 12 -31.45 6.36 0.22
C ALA A 12 -30.66 7.34 1.10
N GLY A 13 -30.89 7.34 2.44
CA GLY A 13 -30.14 8.15 3.40
C GLY A 13 -28.69 7.69 3.51
N ALA A 14 -28.42 6.38 3.53
CA ALA A 14 -27.08 5.82 3.56
C ALA A 14 -26.31 6.09 2.25
N ALA A 15 -26.98 6.00 1.09
CA ALA A 15 -26.39 6.34 -0.19
C ALA A 15 -26.07 7.84 -0.33
N ALA A 16 -26.94 8.72 0.17
CA ALA A 16 -26.71 10.17 0.19
C ALA A 16 -25.57 10.54 1.14
N ALA A 17 -25.47 9.89 2.32
CA ALA A 17 -24.36 10.08 3.27
C ALA A 17 -23.03 9.54 2.69
N ALA A 18 -23.04 8.41 2.00
CA ALA A 18 -21.87 7.88 1.32
C ALA A 18 -21.40 8.78 0.16
N MET A 19 -22.33 9.38 -0.60
CA MET A 19 -21.99 10.35 -1.64
C MET A 19 -21.49 11.69 -1.07
N ALA A 20 -21.99 12.12 0.09
CA ALA A 20 -21.50 13.32 0.76
C ALA A 20 -20.09 13.10 1.34
N LEU A 21 -19.82 11.91 1.89
CA LEU A 21 -18.49 11.52 2.35
C LEU A 21 -17.51 11.34 1.17
N ALA A 22 -17.97 10.79 0.05
CA ALA A 22 -17.16 10.68 -1.16
C ALA A 22 -16.84 12.07 -1.78
N ARG A 23 -17.71 13.07 -1.62
CA ARG A 23 -17.40 14.46 -2.01
C ARG A 23 -16.42 15.16 -1.07
N GLN A 24 -16.34 14.78 0.21
CA GLN A 24 -15.30 15.27 1.13
C GLN A 24 -13.96 14.54 0.94
N ALA A 25 -13.97 13.37 0.29
CA ALA A 25 -12.79 12.65 -0.18
C ALA A 25 -12.35 13.12 -1.59
N THR A 26 -12.70 14.32 -2.02
CA THR A 26 -11.98 14.99 -3.11
C THR A 26 -10.57 15.20 -2.60
N GLY A 27 -9.70 14.26 -2.94
CA GLY A 27 -8.32 14.26 -2.53
C GLY A 27 -7.72 15.63 -2.78
N GLN A 28 -6.92 16.10 -1.86
CA GLN A 28 -6.14 17.31 -2.05
C GLN A 28 -5.56 17.25 -3.45
N THR A 29 -5.91 18.21 -4.29
CA THR A 29 -5.28 18.35 -5.61
C THR A 29 -3.80 18.55 -5.35
N ILE A 30 -3.02 17.49 -5.58
CA ILE A 30 -1.57 17.56 -5.46
C ILE A 30 -1.10 18.59 -6.50
N PRO A 31 -0.45 19.69 -6.07
CA PRO A 31 0.06 20.68 -7.00
C PRO A 31 1.01 19.98 -7.98
N LYS A 32 0.78 20.13 -9.27
CA LYS A 32 1.68 19.63 -10.30
C LYS A 32 2.58 20.76 -10.74
N ALA A 33 3.88 20.61 -10.56
CA ALA A 33 4.84 21.52 -11.13
C ALA A 33 5.06 21.20 -12.62
N ASP A 34 5.32 22.24 -13.42
CA ASP A 34 5.77 22.07 -14.79
C ASP A 34 7.26 21.72 -14.79
N VAL A 35 7.56 20.46 -14.90
CA VAL A 35 8.91 19.91 -14.89
C VAL A 35 9.11 19.06 -16.13
N ALA A 36 10.19 19.26 -16.85
CA ALA A 36 10.52 18.44 -18.01
C ALA A 36 10.71 16.98 -17.61
N ALA A 37 10.01 16.10 -18.32
CA ALA A 37 10.18 14.66 -18.14
C ALA A 37 11.57 14.21 -18.62
N PRO A 38 12.15 13.17 -18.01
CA PRO A 38 13.35 12.55 -18.57
C PRO A 38 13.08 12.06 -19.98
N LYS A 39 14.06 12.15 -20.86
CA LYS A 39 13.95 11.59 -22.21
C LYS A 39 14.05 10.09 -22.11
N LEU A 40 12.95 9.42 -22.42
CA LEU A 40 12.87 7.97 -22.49
C LEU A 40 12.59 7.60 -23.95
N ASP A 41 13.53 6.94 -24.58
CA ASP A 41 13.39 6.45 -25.97
C ASP A 41 13.14 4.94 -25.91
N PRO A 42 11.88 4.48 -25.82
CA PRO A 42 11.58 3.06 -25.78
C PRO A 42 11.97 2.39 -27.10
N GLU A 43 12.56 1.21 -27.01
CA GLU A 43 12.90 0.41 -28.18
C GLU A 43 11.64 0.06 -28.97
N LYS A 44 11.77 0.05 -30.30
CA LYS A 44 10.66 -0.32 -31.16
C LYS A 44 10.28 -1.78 -30.94
N GLY A 45 9.01 -2.03 -30.62
CA GLY A 45 8.50 -3.36 -30.32
C GLY A 45 8.76 -3.82 -28.88
N ALA A 46 9.14 -2.89 -27.99
CA ALA A 46 9.28 -3.18 -26.58
C ALA A 46 7.99 -3.75 -25.98
N SER A 47 8.13 -4.66 -25.04
CA SER A 47 7.06 -5.19 -24.22
C SER A 47 7.43 -5.14 -22.75
N LEU A 48 6.44 -5.06 -21.88
CA LEU A 48 6.63 -5.06 -20.43
C LEU A 48 5.83 -6.20 -19.78
N ARG A 49 6.48 -6.92 -18.89
CA ARG A 49 5.84 -7.90 -18.04
C ARG A 49 5.89 -7.42 -16.60
N ILE A 50 4.70 -7.27 -15.99
CA ILE A 50 4.55 -6.81 -14.61
C ILE A 50 4.06 -7.98 -13.77
N LEU A 51 4.75 -8.24 -12.67
CA LEU A 51 4.33 -9.18 -11.64
C LEU A 51 3.85 -8.42 -10.41
N ARG A 52 2.67 -8.73 -9.92
CA ARG A 52 2.14 -8.09 -8.72
C ARG A 52 1.33 -9.05 -7.84
N PRO A 53 1.15 -8.70 -6.53
CA PRO A 53 0.31 -9.47 -5.65
C PRO A 53 -1.14 -9.51 -6.14
N ALA A 54 -1.81 -10.62 -5.86
CA ALA A 54 -3.24 -10.74 -6.04
C ALA A 54 -3.99 -9.65 -5.25
N ARG A 55 -5.15 -9.28 -5.75
CA ARG A 55 -5.99 -8.20 -5.17
C ARG A 55 -6.40 -8.49 -3.73
N PHE A 56 -6.48 -7.46 -2.90
CA PHE A 56 -7.23 -7.50 -1.65
C PHE A 56 -8.74 -7.29 -1.89
N VAL A 57 -9.07 -6.45 -2.88
CA VAL A 57 -10.44 -6.14 -3.30
C VAL A 57 -10.50 -6.07 -4.82
N GLU A 58 -11.63 -6.43 -5.42
CA GLU A 58 -11.78 -6.47 -6.87
C GLU A 58 -11.48 -5.14 -7.59
N PRO A 59 -11.89 -3.96 -7.10
CA PRO A 59 -11.58 -2.69 -7.75
C PRO A 59 -10.07 -2.42 -7.92
N ASP A 60 -9.22 -2.93 -7.04
CA ASP A 60 -7.77 -2.78 -7.16
C ASP A 60 -7.24 -3.39 -8.47
N GLU A 61 -7.64 -4.63 -8.75
CA GLU A 61 -7.25 -5.30 -10.00
C GLU A 61 -7.83 -4.62 -11.24
N VAL A 62 -9.12 -4.26 -11.19
CA VAL A 62 -9.83 -3.63 -12.31
C VAL A 62 -9.16 -2.30 -12.68
N ILE A 63 -8.86 -1.45 -11.70
CA ILE A 63 -8.20 -0.16 -11.94
C ILE A 63 -6.78 -0.34 -12.45
N PHE A 64 -6.03 -1.28 -11.88
CA PHE A 64 -4.65 -1.53 -12.33
C PHE A 64 -4.62 -2.00 -13.79
N ARG A 65 -5.49 -2.94 -14.16
CA ARG A 65 -5.63 -3.40 -15.57
C ARG A 65 -6.06 -2.28 -16.51
N ALA A 66 -6.99 -1.43 -16.08
CA ALA A 66 -7.43 -0.28 -16.88
C ALA A 66 -6.30 0.72 -17.12
N ASN A 67 -5.49 1.00 -16.08
CA ASN A 67 -4.35 1.92 -16.19
C ASN A 67 -3.24 1.36 -17.09
N THR A 68 -2.93 0.07 -16.97
CA THR A 68 -1.91 -0.57 -17.83
C THR A 68 -2.38 -0.67 -19.28
N ALA A 69 -3.67 -0.96 -19.53
CA ALA A 69 -4.23 -0.96 -20.87
C ALA A 69 -4.22 0.44 -21.50
N LYS A 70 -4.50 1.48 -20.70
CA LYS A 70 -4.38 2.88 -21.16
C LYS A 70 -2.95 3.21 -21.54
N PHE A 71 -1.98 2.86 -20.71
CA PHE A 71 -0.56 3.05 -20.99
C PHE A 71 -0.15 2.33 -22.29
N ALA A 72 -0.51 1.05 -22.43
CA ALA A 72 -0.20 0.27 -23.64
C ALA A 72 -0.75 0.93 -24.92
N LYS A 73 -2.00 1.44 -24.84
CA LYS A 73 -2.62 2.15 -25.97
C LYS A 73 -1.91 3.47 -26.30
N GLU A 74 -1.48 4.22 -25.30
CA GLU A 74 -0.86 5.53 -25.49
C GLU A 74 0.60 5.43 -25.91
N SER A 75 1.34 4.43 -25.43
CA SER A 75 2.76 4.23 -25.71
C SER A 75 3.05 3.32 -26.89
N GLY A 76 2.12 2.45 -27.28
CA GLY A 76 2.36 1.40 -28.26
C GLY A 76 3.19 0.22 -27.72
N ILE A 77 3.46 0.19 -26.40
CA ILE A 77 4.20 -0.88 -25.71
C ILE A 77 3.20 -1.93 -25.22
N ASP A 78 3.43 -3.20 -25.57
CA ASP A 78 2.63 -4.29 -25.04
C ASP A 78 2.89 -4.48 -23.55
N VAL A 79 1.82 -4.63 -22.73
CA VAL A 79 1.94 -4.77 -21.27
C VAL A 79 1.16 -5.98 -20.79
N ARG A 80 1.89 -6.97 -20.28
CA ARG A 80 1.34 -8.13 -19.60
C ARG A 80 1.40 -7.96 -18.09
N VAL A 81 0.29 -8.21 -17.39
CA VAL A 81 0.23 -8.17 -15.92
C VAL A 81 -0.14 -9.54 -15.39
N ASP A 82 0.75 -10.13 -14.59
CA ASP A 82 0.56 -11.39 -13.89
C ASP A 82 0.23 -11.09 -12.42
N PHE A 83 -0.87 -11.69 -11.91
CA PHE A 83 -1.29 -11.60 -10.52
C PHE A 83 -1.03 -12.92 -9.82
N VAL A 84 -0.31 -12.89 -8.70
CA VAL A 84 0.09 -14.09 -7.94
C VAL A 84 -0.15 -13.91 -6.44
N GLY A 85 -0.13 -15.00 -5.69
CA GLY A 85 -0.11 -14.95 -4.23
C GLY A 85 1.17 -14.29 -3.70
N TRP A 86 1.13 -13.75 -2.49
CA TRP A 86 2.30 -13.11 -1.86
C TRP A 86 3.49 -14.07 -1.69
N GLU A 87 3.22 -15.34 -1.40
CA GLU A 87 4.24 -16.38 -1.26
C GLU A 87 4.95 -16.65 -2.59
N ASP A 88 4.17 -16.81 -3.66
CA ASP A 88 4.68 -17.05 -5.01
C ASP A 88 5.43 -15.82 -5.55
N LEU A 89 4.99 -14.62 -5.18
CA LEU A 89 5.64 -13.37 -5.59
C LEU A 89 7.11 -13.34 -5.14
N ARG A 90 7.39 -13.64 -3.87
CA ARG A 90 8.75 -13.64 -3.33
C ARG A 90 9.65 -14.68 -3.99
N GLN A 91 9.11 -15.86 -4.23
CA GLN A 91 9.85 -16.91 -4.94
C GLN A 91 10.20 -16.49 -6.37
N GLN A 92 9.23 -15.95 -7.11
CA GLN A 92 9.45 -15.47 -8.47
C GLN A 92 10.41 -14.27 -8.52
N ALA A 93 10.32 -13.34 -7.57
CA ALA A 93 11.26 -12.23 -7.45
C ALA A 93 12.70 -12.73 -7.24
N ALA A 94 12.90 -13.69 -6.32
CA ALA A 94 14.21 -14.30 -6.09
C ALA A 94 14.76 -14.99 -7.33
N VAL A 95 13.95 -15.76 -8.05
CA VAL A 95 14.36 -16.40 -9.29
C VAL A 95 14.74 -15.36 -10.33
N SER A 96 13.92 -14.33 -10.55
CA SER A 96 14.18 -13.28 -11.52
C SER A 96 15.48 -12.52 -11.22
N ALA A 97 15.69 -12.14 -9.96
CA ALA A 97 16.91 -11.44 -9.54
C ALA A 97 18.18 -12.26 -9.73
N ASN A 98 18.11 -13.60 -9.55
CA ASN A 98 19.28 -14.47 -9.68
C ASN A 98 19.56 -14.92 -11.13
N THR A 99 18.52 -15.06 -11.93
CA THR A 99 18.67 -15.55 -13.33
C THR A 99 18.76 -14.42 -14.36
N GLY A 100 18.33 -13.20 -14.01
CA GLY A 100 18.18 -12.09 -14.95
C GLY A 100 17.05 -12.32 -15.96
N ALA A 101 16.14 -13.26 -15.70
CA ALA A 101 15.01 -13.58 -16.55
C ALA A 101 13.70 -13.57 -15.74
N GLY A 102 12.63 -13.08 -16.34
CA GLY A 102 11.32 -13.02 -15.68
C GLY A 102 10.57 -11.73 -15.96
N PRO A 103 9.77 -11.23 -15.00
CA PRO A 103 9.10 -9.93 -15.10
C PRO A 103 10.09 -8.77 -15.12
N ASP A 104 9.76 -7.72 -15.89
CA ASP A 104 10.54 -6.48 -15.95
C ASP A 104 10.27 -5.60 -14.73
N ILE A 105 9.04 -5.64 -14.22
CA ILE A 105 8.60 -4.87 -13.05
C ILE A 105 7.94 -5.82 -12.05
N ILE A 106 8.36 -5.73 -10.80
CA ILE A 106 7.79 -6.50 -9.69
C ILE A 106 7.25 -5.54 -8.63
N LEU A 107 5.96 -5.61 -8.31
CA LEU A 107 5.38 -4.97 -7.13
C LEU A 107 5.60 -5.89 -5.93
N GLY A 108 6.59 -5.57 -5.11
CA GLY A 108 6.95 -6.35 -3.94
C GLY A 108 6.70 -5.60 -2.63
N TRP A 109 7.29 -6.11 -1.58
CA TRP A 109 7.36 -5.48 -0.28
C TRP A 109 8.39 -4.36 -0.25
N ALA A 110 8.31 -3.52 0.75
CA ALA A 110 9.19 -2.37 0.91
C ALA A 110 10.68 -2.73 1.01
N GLU A 111 10.99 -3.89 1.56
CA GLU A 111 12.34 -4.41 1.70
C GLU A 111 12.90 -5.08 0.44
N ASP A 112 12.05 -5.53 -0.48
CA ASP A 112 12.49 -6.33 -1.63
C ASP A 112 13.53 -5.63 -2.52
N PRO A 113 13.44 -4.32 -2.85
CA PRO A 113 14.48 -3.64 -3.61
C PRO A 113 15.83 -3.64 -2.89
N HIS A 114 15.83 -3.61 -1.55
CA HIS A 114 17.07 -3.61 -0.76
C HIS A 114 17.73 -5.00 -0.71
N VAL A 115 16.91 -6.07 -0.69
CA VAL A 115 17.41 -7.45 -0.76
C VAL A 115 18.13 -7.70 -2.09
N TYR A 116 17.66 -7.07 -3.16
CA TYR A 116 18.20 -7.24 -4.52
C TYR A 116 18.87 -5.96 -5.06
N ALA A 117 19.41 -5.11 -4.17
CA ALA A 117 19.89 -3.78 -4.53
C ALA A 117 20.95 -3.72 -5.63
N ASP A 118 21.69 -4.82 -5.85
CA ASP A 118 22.69 -4.94 -6.91
C ASP A 118 22.15 -5.63 -8.20
N LYS A 119 20.86 -5.97 -8.21
CA LYS A 119 20.18 -6.68 -9.30
C LYS A 119 19.06 -5.85 -9.94
N VAL A 120 18.65 -4.75 -9.30
CA VAL A 120 17.61 -3.86 -9.79
C VAL A 120 18.24 -2.65 -10.49
N SER A 121 17.52 -2.11 -11.46
CA SER A 121 17.94 -0.91 -12.17
C SER A 121 17.86 0.33 -11.30
N GLU A 122 18.76 1.28 -11.49
CA GLU A 122 18.67 2.60 -10.88
C GLU A 122 17.57 3.42 -11.55
N LEU A 123 16.75 4.09 -10.73
CA LEU A 123 15.56 4.82 -11.15
C LEU A 123 15.59 6.29 -10.67
N THR A 124 16.78 6.81 -10.35
CA THR A 124 16.95 8.13 -9.72
C THR A 124 16.35 9.27 -10.55
N ASP A 125 16.59 9.29 -11.85
CA ASP A 125 16.07 10.30 -12.77
C ASP A 125 14.53 10.33 -12.80
N VAL A 126 13.90 9.16 -12.88
CA VAL A 126 12.44 9.01 -12.87
C VAL A 126 11.86 9.42 -11.51
N ALA A 127 12.47 8.94 -10.42
CA ALA A 127 12.02 9.24 -9.06
C ALA A 127 12.13 10.74 -8.75
N GLU A 128 13.24 11.36 -9.09
CA GLU A 128 13.45 12.81 -8.91
C GLU A 128 12.49 13.64 -9.77
N TYR A 129 12.24 13.23 -11.00
CA TYR A 129 11.22 13.86 -11.83
C TYR A 129 9.83 13.79 -11.19
N LEU A 130 9.42 12.61 -10.75
CA LEU A 130 8.11 12.43 -10.11
C LEU A 130 8.01 13.22 -8.80
N GLY A 131 9.06 13.21 -7.99
CA GLY A 131 9.13 13.99 -6.77
C GLY A 131 8.96 15.50 -7.02
N LYS A 132 9.72 16.05 -7.96
CA LYS A 132 9.61 17.48 -8.35
C LYS A 132 8.22 17.80 -8.91
N LYS A 133 7.68 16.92 -9.74
CA LYS A 133 6.37 17.13 -10.38
C LYS A 133 5.20 17.13 -9.40
N TYR A 134 5.26 16.29 -8.36
CA TYR A 134 4.14 16.03 -7.45
C TYR A 134 4.37 16.52 -6.01
N GLY A 135 5.37 17.35 -5.76
CA GLY A 135 5.58 18.00 -4.46
C GLY A 135 6.40 17.20 -3.46
N GLY A 136 7.18 16.25 -3.92
CA GLY A 136 8.12 15.46 -3.12
C GLY A 136 7.62 14.04 -2.80
N TRP A 137 8.48 13.30 -2.14
CA TRP A 137 8.20 11.97 -1.65
C TRP A 137 7.92 11.99 -0.14
N MET A 138 7.03 11.16 0.32
CA MET A 138 6.88 10.93 1.76
C MET A 138 8.13 10.25 2.32
N PHE A 139 8.45 10.54 3.58
CA PHE A 139 9.62 9.98 4.28
C PHE A 139 9.74 8.44 4.12
N LEU A 140 8.65 7.69 4.29
CA LEU A 140 8.64 6.24 4.09
C LEU A 140 8.92 5.85 2.63
N GLY A 141 8.42 6.63 1.67
CA GLY A 141 8.69 6.41 0.26
C GLY A 141 10.18 6.52 -0.06
N GLU A 142 10.85 7.53 0.50
CA GLU A 142 12.31 7.68 0.34
C GLU A 142 13.08 6.54 1.01
N LYS A 143 12.67 6.13 2.21
CA LYS A 143 13.31 5.02 2.94
C LYS A 143 13.22 3.70 2.20
N TYR A 144 12.11 3.44 1.54
CA TYR A 144 11.90 2.19 0.79
C TYR A 144 12.43 2.25 -0.64
N GLY A 145 12.47 3.43 -1.25
CA GLY A 145 12.90 3.59 -2.63
C GLY A 145 14.39 3.80 -2.81
N LYS A 146 15.08 4.43 -1.83
CA LYS A 146 16.51 4.76 -1.94
C LYS A 146 17.40 3.63 -1.40
N LYS A 147 18.45 3.30 -2.12
CA LYS A 147 19.50 2.37 -1.64
C LYS A 147 20.10 2.91 -0.34
N ALA A 148 20.18 2.08 0.68
CA ALA A 148 20.65 2.46 2.01
C ALA A 148 22.01 3.18 1.96
N GLY A 149 22.12 4.32 2.65
CA GLY A 149 23.34 5.14 2.69
C GLY A 149 23.64 5.94 1.42
N THR A 150 22.73 5.97 0.45
CA THR A 150 22.89 6.73 -0.80
C THR A 150 21.65 7.57 -1.12
N ASN A 151 21.73 8.37 -2.21
CA ASN A 151 20.59 9.08 -2.78
C ASN A 151 20.01 8.36 -4.02
N ASN A 152 20.54 7.21 -4.39
CA ASN A 152 20.13 6.49 -5.58
C ASN A 152 18.83 5.73 -5.35
N TRP A 153 17.88 5.90 -6.23
CA TRP A 153 16.61 5.18 -6.19
C TRP A 153 16.73 3.82 -6.86
N ILE A 154 16.35 2.78 -6.15
CA ILE A 154 16.34 1.38 -6.59
C ILE A 154 14.93 0.78 -6.63
N GLY A 155 13.94 1.58 -6.31
CA GLY A 155 12.52 1.24 -6.39
C GLY A 155 11.66 2.48 -6.36
N LEU A 156 10.45 2.40 -6.94
CA LEU A 156 9.45 3.47 -6.88
C LEU A 156 8.34 3.08 -5.90
N PRO A 157 8.05 3.88 -4.88
CA PRO A 157 6.96 3.60 -3.97
C PRO A 157 5.61 3.64 -4.70
N PHE A 158 4.90 2.53 -4.72
CA PHE A 158 3.55 2.45 -5.27
C PHE A 158 2.51 2.95 -4.27
N GLY A 159 2.74 2.70 -3.00
CA GLY A 159 1.92 3.13 -1.89
C GLY A 159 2.58 2.78 -0.57
N GLY A 160 2.04 3.28 0.52
CA GLY A 160 2.54 2.99 1.84
C GLY A 160 1.44 3.09 2.87
N SER A 161 1.48 2.22 3.86
CA SER A 161 0.62 2.27 5.02
C SER A 161 1.46 2.04 6.26
N THR A 162 1.16 2.80 7.30
CA THR A 162 1.59 2.45 8.64
C THR A 162 0.69 1.33 9.17
N GLY A 163 1.13 0.55 10.15
CA GLY A 163 0.30 -0.45 10.83
C GLY A 163 -0.59 0.19 11.92
N PRO A 164 -1.69 0.88 11.59
CA PRO A 164 -2.50 1.54 12.60
C PRO A 164 -3.26 0.53 13.45
N ILE A 165 -3.44 0.84 14.73
CA ILE A 165 -4.37 0.10 15.57
C ILE A 165 -5.79 0.50 15.19
N VAL A 166 -6.57 -0.43 14.67
CA VAL A 166 -7.99 -0.23 14.36
C VAL A 166 -8.82 -0.71 15.55
N TYR A 167 -9.71 0.14 16.08
CA TYR A 167 -10.49 -0.19 17.25
C TYR A 167 -11.91 0.38 17.21
N ARG A 168 -12.81 -0.29 17.92
CA ARG A 168 -14.16 0.22 18.17
C ARG A 168 -14.14 1.13 19.40
N LYS A 169 -14.43 2.42 19.21
CA LYS A 169 -14.47 3.40 20.30
C LYS A 169 -15.37 2.96 21.45
N SER A 170 -16.55 2.38 21.15
CA SER A 170 -17.47 1.87 22.18
C SER A 170 -16.84 0.77 23.05
N ALA A 171 -16.11 -0.19 22.44
CA ALA A 171 -15.47 -1.27 23.17
C ALA A 171 -14.34 -0.77 24.08
N VAL A 172 -13.54 0.18 23.59
CA VAL A 172 -12.49 0.82 24.38
C VAL A 172 -13.08 1.57 25.57
N LYS A 173 -14.19 2.32 25.36
CA LYS A 173 -14.89 3.03 26.43
C LYS A 173 -15.50 2.10 27.46
N GLU A 174 -16.13 0.99 27.04
CA GLU A 174 -16.62 -0.05 27.94
C GLU A 174 -15.53 -0.71 28.77
N ALA A 175 -14.30 -0.77 28.24
CA ALA A 175 -13.12 -1.26 28.96
C ALA A 175 -12.48 -0.22 29.89
N GLY A 176 -13.08 0.97 30.04
CA GLY A 176 -12.64 2.03 30.95
C GLY A 176 -11.63 3.03 30.39
N PHE A 177 -11.51 3.13 29.05
CA PHE A 177 -10.58 4.03 28.38
C PHE A 177 -11.31 4.90 27.34
N ASP A 178 -10.91 6.16 27.21
CA ASP A 178 -11.46 7.05 26.17
C ASP A 178 -10.81 6.80 24.79
N THR A 179 -9.57 6.37 24.79
CA THR A 179 -8.78 6.04 23.58
C THR A 179 -7.80 4.92 23.89
N VAL A 180 -7.16 4.38 22.86
CA VAL A 180 -6.07 3.42 23.05
C VAL A 180 -4.88 4.14 23.69
N PRO A 181 -4.40 3.69 24.87
CA PRO A 181 -3.28 4.32 25.54
C PRO A 181 -1.96 4.07 24.83
N SER A 182 -1.01 5.00 24.95
CA SER A 182 0.33 4.90 24.37
C SER A 182 1.33 4.11 25.24
N GLY A 183 1.03 3.97 26.55
CA GLY A 183 1.92 3.25 27.47
C GLY A 183 1.60 1.76 27.55
N HIS A 184 2.61 0.90 27.60
CA HIS A 184 2.45 -0.56 27.60
C HIS A 184 1.60 -1.09 28.77
N ALA A 185 1.81 -0.54 29.99
CA ALA A 185 1.07 -1.00 31.17
C ALA A 185 -0.44 -0.74 31.03
N ASP A 186 -0.81 0.44 30.53
CA ASP A 186 -2.21 0.79 30.33
C ASP A 186 -2.81 0.12 29.10
N PHE A 187 -1.99 -0.11 28.04
CA PHE A 187 -2.42 -0.94 26.92
C PHE A 187 -2.73 -2.38 27.36
N LEU A 188 -1.93 -2.96 28.24
CA LEU A 188 -2.22 -4.28 28.81
C LEU A 188 -3.52 -4.28 29.62
N LYS A 189 -3.78 -3.24 30.44
CA LYS A 189 -5.05 -3.08 31.18
C LYS A 189 -6.24 -2.96 30.23
N LEU A 190 -6.10 -2.18 29.15
CA LEU A 190 -7.12 -2.10 28.11
C LEU A 190 -7.41 -3.49 27.51
N CYS A 191 -6.40 -4.25 27.12
CA CYS A 191 -6.56 -5.61 26.59
C CYS A 191 -7.25 -6.55 27.58
N GLN A 192 -6.91 -6.46 28.86
CA GLN A 192 -7.57 -7.22 29.94
C GLN A 192 -9.05 -6.82 30.08
N GLY A 193 -9.37 -5.53 30.05
CA GLY A 193 -10.73 -5.02 30.09
C GLY A 193 -11.56 -5.47 28.89
N LEU A 194 -10.99 -5.38 27.69
CA LEU A 194 -11.63 -5.87 26.46
C LEU A 194 -11.92 -7.38 26.54
N LYS A 195 -10.96 -8.18 27.03
CA LYS A 195 -11.15 -9.62 27.24
C LYS A 195 -12.27 -9.91 28.24
N LYS A 196 -12.30 -9.20 29.37
CA LYS A 196 -13.36 -9.31 30.39
C LYS A 196 -14.74 -9.03 29.82
N ASN A 197 -14.84 -8.11 28.86
CA ASN A 197 -16.09 -7.73 28.19
C ASN A 197 -16.41 -8.60 26.97
N ASN A 198 -15.77 -9.77 26.80
CA ASN A 198 -15.91 -10.65 25.64
C ASN A 198 -15.63 -9.98 24.28
N LYS A 199 -14.74 -9.00 24.26
CA LYS A 199 -14.30 -8.26 23.07
C LYS A 199 -12.76 -8.22 23.00
N PRO A 200 -12.07 -9.39 23.01
CA PRO A 200 -10.62 -9.43 23.13
C PRO A 200 -9.91 -8.70 21.98
N ALA A 201 -8.78 -8.09 22.27
CA ALA A 201 -7.88 -7.61 21.26
C ALA A 201 -7.33 -8.78 20.44
N GLY A 202 -7.18 -8.58 19.14
CA GLY A 202 -6.61 -9.57 18.22
C GLY A 202 -5.30 -9.07 17.63
N PHE A 203 -4.38 -10.00 17.42
CA PHE A 203 -3.11 -9.78 16.73
C PHE A 203 -2.98 -10.79 15.59
N ALA A 204 -2.47 -10.32 14.44
CA ALA A 204 -2.14 -11.21 13.36
C ALA A 204 -0.78 -11.87 13.67
N LEU A 205 -0.81 -13.18 13.96
CA LEU A 205 0.39 -13.99 14.26
C LEU A 205 0.44 -15.24 13.36
N GLY A 206 -0.17 -15.17 12.19
CA GLY A 206 -0.20 -16.25 11.22
C GLY A 206 1.14 -16.47 10.51
N ASN A 207 1.20 -17.54 9.70
CA ASN A 207 2.39 -17.89 8.92
C ASN A 207 2.45 -17.18 7.56
N ALA A 208 1.40 -16.45 7.16
CA ALA A 208 1.41 -15.70 5.92
C ALA A 208 2.44 -14.57 5.96
N VAL A 209 3.00 -14.25 4.82
CA VAL A 209 3.98 -13.16 4.70
C VAL A 209 3.39 -11.85 5.23
N GLY A 210 4.05 -11.28 6.24
CA GLY A 210 3.64 -10.02 6.86
C GLY A 210 2.78 -10.13 8.11
N ASP A 211 2.14 -11.27 8.41
CA ASP A 211 1.24 -11.41 9.55
C ASP A 211 1.90 -11.13 10.90
N GLY A 212 2.92 -11.92 11.25
CA GLY A 212 3.62 -11.76 12.52
C GLY A 212 4.58 -10.56 12.57
N ASN A 213 5.09 -10.13 11.43
CA ASN A 213 6.14 -9.10 11.34
C ASN A 213 5.65 -7.74 11.85
N GLY A 214 4.42 -7.35 11.51
CA GLY A 214 3.87 -6.07 11.95
C GLY A 214 3.78 -5.98 13.47
N PHE A 215 3.32 -7.05 14.14
CA PHE A 215 3.25 -7.10 15.61
C PHE A 215 4.63 -7.18 16.25
N ALA A 216 5.52 -8.02 15.74
CA ALA A 216 6.89 -8.16 16.25
C ALA A 216 7.67 -6.84 16.16
N ASN A 217 7.63 -6.18 14.99
CA ASN A 217 8.27 -4.89 14.80
C ASN A 217 7.68 -3.80 15.72
N TRP A 218 6.35 -3.76 15.85
CA TRP A 218 5.70 -2.82 16.76
C TRP A 218 6.18 -3.03 18.21
N LEU A 219 6.27 -4.28 18.66
CA LEU A 219 6.71 -4.60 20.01
C LEU A 219 8.18 -4.20 20.23
N ILE A 220 9.07 -4.54 19.29
CA ILE A 220 10.51 -4.19 19.36
C ILE A 220 10.67 -2.68 19.40
N TRP A 221 10.07 -1.95 18.46
CA TRP A 221 10.18 -0.49 18.38
C TRP A 221 9.57 0.22 19.58
N SER A 222 8.50 -0.31 20.13
CA SER A 222 7.88 0.26 21.33
C SER A 222 8.73 0.10 22.61
N HIS A 223 9.79 -0.74 22.56
CA HIS A 223 10.78 -0.92 23.62
C HIS A 223 12.16 -0.31 23.28
N GLY A 224 12.25 0.49 22.23
CA GLY A 224 13.47 1.20 21.86
C GLY A 224 14.43 0.40 20.99
N GLY A 225 13.95 -0.68 20.36
CA GLY A 225 14.71 -1.48 19.39
C GLY A 225 14.73 -0.87 18.00
#